data_fa8fd4f07dfa8832d95d6ed6935aaf18
#
_entry.id   fa8fd4f07dfa8832d95d6ed6935aaf18
#
_cell.length_a   1.000
_cell.length_b   1.000
_cell.length_c   1.000
_cell.angle_alpha   90.00
_cell.angle_beta   90.00
_cell.angle_gamma   90.00
#
_symmetry.space_group_name_H-M   'P 1'
#
loop_
_entity.id
_entity.type
_entity.pdbx_description
1 polymer ?
#
loop_
_entity_poly.entity_id
_entity_poly.type
_entity_poly.pdbx_seq_one_letter_code
_entity_poly.pdbx_strand_id
1 'polypeptide(L)'
;MQLPYSEELNIGYLSRLFDNTTNCYKFFWFQAILRKVDDAHCRFTFDELINEMIADAWYMVTECHLRLGPLGITDNLEEVVKYIYEKYGFPSSEKREKILEFLQTTDDRQIVRYKSDLTLNVPYRLQVPFYDEINIEKNMWNGSKQILTREINRQKRLMYYFFLISGLGTVIEVDSLWAEYLCRHKEILKAWTQLKLIQYLQNKNPSVPGIADKLEAPESRNIERVRKYWKLIIEIEPSLKDIYGEVTLGEENISVDHFVPWQYVAHDELWNLHPTTKSINSSKSNSLPSWTLYFRPLGELEYQAYELKSRNETVAQEFQKIALYHLNNQEIRNRLYADGLDRQTFIERLEHVVKPVYESAQMAGFKEWVYDGGKSI
;
A
#
# COMPACT_ATOMS: atom_id res chain seq x y z
N MET A 1 -15.60 12.29 -11.40
CA MET A 1 -14.50 13.08 -11.98
C MET A 1 -14.65 12.99 -13.50
N GLN A 2 -14.66 14.14 -14.18
CA GLN A 2 -14.76 14.21 -15.64
C GLN A 2 -13.34 14.30 -16.20
N LEU A 3 -13.03 13.44 -17.19
CA LEU A 3 -11.73 13.48 -17.87
C LEU A 3 -11.64 14.68 -18.81
N PRO A 4 -10.44 15.18 -19.14
CA PRO A 4 -10.26 16.28 -20.06
C PRO A 4 -10.93 16.03 -21.41
N TYR A 5 -11.55 17.05 -21.97
CA TYR A 5 -12.23 16.98 -23.26
C TYR A 5 -11.23 16.88 -24.43
N SER A 6 -11.64 16.22 -25.49
CA SER A 6 -10.97 16.21 -26.79
C SER A 6 -12.00 16.33 -27.92
N GLU A 7 -11.68 17.09 -28.94
CA GLU A 7 -12.51 17.21 -30.17
C GLU A 7 -12.35 15.98 -31.08
N GLU A 8 -11.17 15.36 -31.06
CA GLU A 8 -10.81 14.26 -31.95
C GLU A 8 -11.11 12.87 -31.39
N LEU A 9 -11.15 12.74 -30.05
CA LEU A 9 -11.31 11.47 -29.36
C LEU A 9 -12.61 11.40 -28.57
N ASN A 10 -13.26 10.25 -28.62
CA ASN A 10 -14.41 9.98 -27.75
C ASN A 10 -13.93 9.57 -26.36
N ILE A 11 -13.75 10.55 -25.48
CA ILE A 11 -13.29 10.35 -24.09
C ILE A 11 -14.28 9.53 -23.27
N GLY A 12 -15.54 9.39 -23.70
CA GLY A 12 -16.52 8.50 -23.09
C GLY A 12 -16.09 7.04 -23.07
N TYR A 13 -15.31 6.57 -24.03
CA TYR A 13 -14.73 5.22 -24.01
C TYR A 13 -13.67 5.09 -22.94
N LEU A 14 -12.76 6.05 -22.83
CA LEU A 14 -11.72 6.07 -21.81
C LEU A 14 -12.33 6.12 -20.40
N SER A 15 -13.35 6.95 -20.19
CA SER A 15 -13.98 7.10 -18.86
C SER A 15 -14.63 5.83 -18.33
N ARG A 16 -14.98 4.87 -19.23
CA ARG A 16 -15.61 3.57 -18.91
C ARG A 16 -14.62 2.42 -18.75
N LEU A 17 -13.29 2.64 -18.84
CA LEU A 17 -12.28 1.57 -18.77
C LEU A 17 -12.45 0.67 -17.55
N PHE A 18 -12.85 1.25 -16.41
CA PHE A 18 -12.91 0.59 -15.12
C PHE A 18 -14.32 0.23 -14.64
N ASP A 19 -15.36 0.45 -15.45
CA ASP A 19 -16.75 0.18 -15.04
C ASP A 19 -17.00 -1.29 -14.70
N ASN A 20 -16.35 -2.21 -15.44
CA ASN A 20 -16.44 -3.65 -15.21
C ASN A 20 -15.07 -4.22 -14.83
N THR A 21 -14.72 -4.15 -13.55
CA THR A 21 -13.42 -4.59 -13.03
C THR A 21 -13.60 -5.70 -12.00
N THR A 22 -13.23 -6.94 -12.35
CA THR A 22 -13.20 -8.09 -11.43
C THR A 22 -11.91 -8.13 -10.64
N ASN A 23 -10.76 -8.00 -11.34
CA ASN A 23 -9.42 -7.98 -10.77
C ASN A 23 -8.76 -6.62 -11.04
N CYS A 24 -7.75 -6.26 -10.25
CA CYS A 24 -7.05 -4.97 -10.35
C CYS A 24 -6.28 -4.76 -11.67
N TYR A 25 -6.09 -5.78 -12.49
CA TYR A 25 -5.16 -5.78 -13.64
C TYR A 25 -5.38 -4.63 -14.62
N LYS A 26 -6.64 -4.18 -14.82
CA LYS A 26 -6.93 -3.05 -15.72
C LYS A 26 -6.29 -1.75 -15.26
N PHE A 27 -6.25 -1.51 -13.93
CA PHE A 27 -5.63 -0.30 -13.38
C PHE A 27 -4.12 -0.33 -13.60
N PHE A 28 -3.47 -1.44 -13.25
CA PHE A 28 -2.02 -1.58 -13.40
C PHE A 28 -1.58 -1.57 -14.87
N TRP A 29 -2.31 -2.25 -15.75
CA TRP A 29 -2.02 -2.24 -17.19
C TRP A 29 -2.13 -0.83 -17.78
N PHE A 30 -3.16 -0.08 -17.44
CA PHE A 30 -3.33 1.29 -17.91
C PHE A 30 -2.27 2.22 -17.31
N GLN A 31 -1.91 2.08 -16.04
CA GLN A 31 -0.81 2.81 -15.43
C GLN A 31 0.52 2.50 -16.11
N ALA A 32 0.79 1.24 -16.46
CA ALA A 32 1.98 0.85 -17.19
C ALA A 32 2.07 1.55 -18.56
N ILE A 33 0.97 1.59 -19.31
CA ILE A 33 0.89 2.34 -20.57
C ILE A 33 1.16 3.84 -20.32
N LEU A 34 0.45 4.46 -19.36
CA LEU A 34 0.63 5.87 -19.02
C LEU A 34 2.06 6.21 -18.63
N ARG A 35 2.75 5.30 -17.94
CA ARG A 35 4.14 5.52 -17.51
C ARG A 35 5.10 5.52 -18.69
N LYS A 36 4.92 4.56 -19.60
CA LYS A 36 5.86 4.30 -20.70
C LYS A 36 5.61 5.15 -21.94
N VAL A 37 4.35 5.57 -22.21
CA VAL A 37 4.03 6.35 -23.39
C VAL A 37 4.65 7.75 -23.33
N ASP A 38 5.34 8.12 -24.41
CA ASP A 38 5.82 9.46 -24.69
C ASP A 38 5.73 9.75 -26.20
N ASP A 39 6.13 10.93 -26.62
CA ASP A 39 6.03 11.37 -28.02
C ASP A 39 6.87 10.53 -29.00
N ALA A 40 7.91 9.85 -28.51
CA ALA A 40 8.82 9.02 -29.31
C ALA A 40 8.52 7.51 -29.18
N HIS A 41 7.88 7.07 -28.08
CA HIS A 41 7.71 5.67 -27.75
C HIS A 41 6.23 5.33 -27.54
N CYS A 42 5.64 4.69 -28.54
CA CYS A 42 4.23 4.25 -28.54
C CYS A 42 4.10 2.71 -28.64
N ARG A 43 5.19 1.96 -28.75
CA ARG A 43 5.22 0.49 -28.89
C ARG A 43 5.80 -0.16 -27.65
N PHE A 44 5.08 -1.14 -27.10
CA PHE A 44 5.49 -1.84 -25.89
C PHE A 44 5.18 -3.34 -26.00
N THR A 45 6.09 -4.16 -25.48
CA THR A 45 5.82 -5.60 -25.33
C THR A 45 4.92 -5.85 -24.11
N PHE A 46 4.25 -6.98 -24.11
CA PHE A 46 3.51 -7.44 -22.93
C PHE A 46 4.44 -7.63 -21.72
N ASP A 47 5.64 -8.14 -21.94
CA ASP A 47 6.61 -8.33 -20.88
C ASP A 47 6.98 -7.01 -20.20
N GLU A 48 7.27 -5.97 -20.99
CA GLU A 48 7.56 -4.64 -20.45
C GLU A 48 6.41 -4.10 -19.59
N LEU A 49 5.16 -4.18 -20.07
CA LEU A 49 4.00 -3.67 -19.34
C LEU A 49 3.70 -4.48 -18.08
N ILE A 50 3.90 -5.80 -18.12
CA ILE A 50 3.71 -6.65 -16.92
C ILE A 50 4.81 -6.41 -15.89
N ASN A 51 6.05 -6.15 -16.31
CA ASN A 51 7.12 -5.77 -15.40
C ASN A 51 6.76 -4.49 -14.63
N GLU A 52 6.20 -3.49 -15.32
CA GLU A 52 5.67 -2.27 -14.69
C GLU A 52 4.55 -2.58 -13.68
N MET A 53 3.60 -3.48 -14.03
CA MET A 53 2.51 -3.89 -13.13
C MET A 53 3.05 -4.53 -11.85
N ILE A 54 4.03 -5.43 -11.96
CA ILE A 54 4.64 -6.12 -10.81
C ILE A 54 5.37 -5.10 -9.91
N ALA A 55 6.13 -4.18 -10.51
CA ALA A 55 6.83 -3.14 -9.77
C ALA A 55 5.87 -2.15 -9.07
N ASP A 56 4.73 -1.81 -9.69
CA ASP A 56 3.69 -0.96 -9.08
C ASP A 56 2.96 -1.66 -7.92
N ALA A 57 2.81 -2.99 -7.97
CA ALA A 57 2.15 -3.76 -6.92
C ALA A 57 3.09 -4.10 -5.75
N TRP A 58 4.40 -3.89 -5.88
CA TRP A 58 5.42 -4.38 -4.96
C TRP A 58 5.18 -3.96 -3.51
N TYR A 59 5.20 -2.66 -3.24
CA TYR A 59 5.08 -2.12 -1.88
C TYR A 59 3.75 -2.48 -1.20
N MET A 60 2.64 -2.33 -1.91
CA MET A 60 1.31 -2.56 -1.35
C MET A 60 1.07 -4.03 -0.98
N VAL A 61 1.70 -4.97 -1.70
CA VAL A 61 1.57 -6.41 -1.41
C VAL A 61 2.57 -6.86 -0.35
N THR A 62 3.85 -6.47 -0.47
CA THR A 62 4.92 -6.98 0.40
C THR A 62 4.95 -6.31 1.77
N GLU A 63 4.62 -5.03 1.85
CA GLU A 63 4.70 -4.24 3.08
C GLU A 63 3.34 -4.07 3.75
N CYS A 64 2.30 -3.75 2.97
CA CYS A 64 0.97 -3.45 3.50
C CYS A 64 0.02 -4.66 3.45
N HIS A 65 0.46 -5.79 2.92
CA HIS A 65 -0.30 -7.04 2.78
C HIS A 65 -1.68 -6.85 2.12
N LEU A 66 -1.79 -5.89 1.17
CA LEU A 66 -3.03 -5.65 0.48
C LEU A 66 -3.37 -6.80 -0.46
N ARG A 67 -4.62 -7.23 -0.39
CA ARG A 67 -5.18 -8.17 -1.33
C ARG A 67 -5.60 -7.45 -2.61
N LEU A 68 -5.14 -7.94 -3.76
CA LEU A 68 -5.40 -7.34 -5.06
C LEU A 68 -6.62 -7.93 -5.78
N GLY A 69 -7.03 -9.14 -5.41
CA GLY A 69 -8.14 -9.87 -6.02
C GLY A 69 -9.30 -10.16 -5.08
N PRO A 70 -10.36 -10.84 -5.59
CA PRO A 70 -11.47 -11.31 -4.78
C PRO A 70 -11.03 -12.35 -3.73
N LEU A 71 -11.72 -12.41 -2.59
CA LEU A 71 -11.48 -13.41 -1.56
C LEU A 71 -11.69 -14.84 -2.12
N GLY A 72 -10.74 -15.73 -1.81
CA GLY A 72 -10.81 -17.14 -2.21
C GLY A 72 -10.47 -17.41 -3.68
N ILE A 73 -10.03 -16.39 -4.42
CA ILE A 73 -9.54 -16.52 -5.80
C ILE A 73 -8.10 -16.08 -5.86
N THR A 74 -7.24 -16.92 -6.44
CA THR A 74 -5.83 -16.60 -6.67
C THR A 74 -5.70 -15.40 -7.61
N ASP A 75 -4.95 -14.39 -7.18
CA ASP A 75 -4.59 -13.24 -8.01
C ASP A 75 -3.13 -13.37 -8.46
N ASN A 76 -2.90 -13.57 -9.76
CA ASN A 76 -1.57 -13.85 -10.28
C ASN A 76 -0.58 -12.68 -10.11
N LEU A 77 -1.06 -11.43 -10.03
CA LEU A 77 -0.20 -10.27 -9.77
C LEU A 77 0.27 -10.27 -8.31
N GLU A 78 -0.63 -10.59 -7.38
CA GLU A 78 -0.29 -10.73 -5.97
C GLU A 78 0.67 -11.93 -5.76
N GLU A 79 0.41 -13.07 -6.40
CA GLU A 79 1.21 -14.27 -6.26
C GLU A 79 2.65 -14.11 -6.81
N VAL A 80 2.82 -13.46 -7.96
CA VAL A 80 4.17 -13.23 -8.50
C VAL A 80 4.98 -12.31 -7.62
N VAL A 81 4.36 -11.27 -7.05
CA VAL A 81 5.02 -10.36 -6.12
C VAL A 81 5.46 -11.11 -4.85
N LYS A 82 4.55 -11.89 -4.24
CA LYS A 82 4.87 -12.72 -3.05
C LYS A 82 5.98 -13.73 -3.35
N TYR A 83 5.88 -14.43 -4.48
CA TYR A 83 6.89 -15.41 -4.88
C TYR A 83 8.28 -14.79 -5.02
N ILE A 84 8.40 -13.63 -5.65
CA ILE A 84 9.67 -12.92 -5.80
C ILE A 84 10.18 -12.47 -4.43
N TYR A 85 9.32 -11.88 -3.61
CA TYR A 85 9.66 -11.43 -2.27
C TYR A 85 10.22 -12.56 -1.39
N GLU A 86 9.52 -13.69 -1.35
CA GLU A 86 9.90 -14.85 -0.52
C GLU A 86 11.15 -15.55 -1.03
N LYS A 87 11.29 -15.71 -2.35
CA LYS A 87 12.38 -16.48 -2.95
C LYS A 87 13.69 -15.71 -3.05
N TYR A 88 13.63 -14.44 -3.41
CA TYR A 88 14.82 -13.63 -3.71
C TYR A 88 15.19 -12.67 -2.59
N GLY A 89 14.32 -12.49 -1.58
CA GLY A 89 14.64 -11.69 -0.40
C GLY A 89 14.80 -10.20 -0.65
N PHE A 90 14.22 -9.66 -1.72
CA PHE A 90 14.19 -8.21 -1.91
C PHE A 90 13.40 -7.54 -0.78
N PRO A 91 13.89 -6.43 -0.21
CA PRO A 91 13.12 -5.72 0.81
C PRO A 91 11.84 -5.11 0.23
N SER A 92 10.81 -4.94 1.06
CA SER A 92 9.55 -4.29 0.65
C SER A 92 9.78 -2.87 0.13
N SER A 93 10.82 -2.18 0.65
CA SER A 93 11.25 -0.84 0.25
C SER A 93 12.23 -0.84 -0.92
N GLU A 94 12.40 -1.96 -1.65
CA GLU A 94 13.33 -2.02 -2.79
C GLU A 94 12.94 -1.00 -3.86
N LYS A 95 13.96 -0.40 -4.45
CA LYS A 95 13.77 0.59 -5.51
C LYS A 95 13.13 -0.06 -6.73
N ARG A 96 12.16 0.65 -7.29
CA ARG A 96 11.43 0.23 -8.49
C ARG A 96 12.37 -0.21 -9.64
N GLU A 97 13.43 0.56 -9.86
CA GLU A 97 14.39 0.31 -10.94
C GLU A 97 15.09 -1.05 -10.79
N LYS A 98 15.41 -1.44 -9.56
CA LYS A 98 16.03 -2.75 -9.28
C LYS A 98 15.05 -3.91 -9.49
N ILE A 99 13.79 -3.74 -9.11
CA ILE A 99 12.75 -4.74 -9.39
C ILE A 99 12.57 -4.90 -10.90
N LEU A 100 12.54 -3.79 -11.66
CA LEU A 100 12.42 -3.83 -13.12
C LEU A 100 13.64 -4.49 -13.77
N GLU A 101 14.88 -4.19 -13.34
CA GLU A 101 16.10 -4.80 -13.83
C GLU A 101 16.09 -6.32 -13.59
N PHE A 102 15.71 -6.76 -12.39
CA PHE A 102 15.55 -8.17 -12.07
C PHE A 102 14.51 -8.84 -12.99
N LEU A 103 13.33 -8.22 -13.17
CA LEU A 103 12.26 -8.78 -13.99
C LEU A 103 12.60 -8.87 -15.48
N GLN A 104 13.48 -8.01 -15.99
CA GLN A 104 13.95 -8.01 -17.36
C GLN A 104 15.01 -9.10 -17.62
N THR A 105 15.75 -9.48 -16.59
CA THR A 105 16.91 -10.40 -16.74
C THR A 105 16.64 -11.79 -16.21
N THR A 106 15.59 -12.00 -15.43
CA THR A 106 15.28 -13.31 -14.84
C THR A 106 14.77 -14.30 -15.86
N ASP A 107 15.28 -15.54 -15.78
CA ASP A 107 14.83 -16.71 -16.54
C ASP A 107 13.99 -17.70 -15.69
N ASP A 108 13.60 -17.28 -14.49
CA ASP A 108 12.79 -18.09 -13.58
C ASP A 108 11.46 -18.50 -14.23
N ARG A 109 11.31 -19.81 -14.46
CA ARG A 109 10.15 -20.38 -15.14
C ARG A 109 8.83 -20.09 -14.45
N GLN A 110 8.83 -19.97 -13.12
CA GLN A 110 7.61 -19.67 -12.38
C GLN A 110 7.20 -18.21 -12.57
N ILE A 111 8.14 -17.28 -12.57
CA ILE A 111 7.89 -15.86 -12.88
C ILE A 111 7.37 -15.72 -14.31
N VAL A 112 8.02 -16.38 -15.28
CA VAL A 112 7.58 -16.36 -16.69
C VAL A 112 6.16 -16.91 -16.83
N ARG A 113 5.81 -17.96 -16.08
CA ARG A 113 4.46 -18.51 -16.06
C ARG A 113 3.45 -17.50 -15.53
N TYR A 114 3.69 -16.88 -14.36
CA TYR A 114 2.80 -15.84 -13.80
C TYR A 114 2.63 -14.66 -14.76
N LYS A 115 3.73 -14.18 -15.36
CA LYS A 115 3.66 -13.13 -16.38
C LYS A 115 2.78 -13.55 -17.57
N SER A 116 2.92 -14.78 -18.04
CA SER A 116 2.11 -15.31 -19.14
C SER A 116 0.62 -15.38 -18.79
N ASP A 117 0.29 -15.80 -17.56
CA ASP A 117 -1.08 -15.87 -17.09
C ASP A 117 -1.73 -14.47 -17.01
N LEU A 118 -0.96 -13.45 -16.64
CA LEU A 118 -1.43 -12.05 -16.64
C LEU A 118 -1.78 -11.54 -18.05
N THR A 119 -1.17 -12.11 -19.12
CA THR A 119 -1.49 -11.72 -20.49
C THR A 119 -2.82 -12.29 -21.02
N LEU A 120 -3.42 -13.27 -20.36
CA LEU A 120 -4.55 -14.00 -20.90
C LEU A 120 -5.79 -13.13 -21.16
N ASN A 121 -5.99 -12.09 -20.36
CA ASN A 121 -7.22 -11.30 -20.38
C ASN A 121 -6.99 -9.79 -20.49
N VAL A 122 -6.19 -9.20 -19.61
CA VAL A 122 -6.14 -7.74 -19.45
C VAL A 122 -5.76 -6.96 -20.70
N PRO A 123 -4.80 -7.42 -21.54
CA PRO A 123 -4.43 -6.68 -22.75
C PRO A 123 -5.61 -6.50 -23.71
N TYR A 124 -6.48 -7.51 -23.78
CA TYR A 124 -7.63 -7.51 -24.69
C TYR A 124 -8.87 -6.89 -24.09
N ARG A 125 -9.06 -7.01 -22.76
CA ARG A 125 -10.28 -6.61 -22.06
C ARG A 125 -10.23 -5.18 -21.50
N LEU A 126 -9.05 -4.54 -21.43
CA LEU A 126 -8.97 -3.17 -20.96
C LEU A 126 -9.85 -2.25 -21.84
N GLN A 127 -9.66 -2.30 -23.15
CA GLN A 127 -10.33 -1.41 -24.07
C GLN A 127 -11.69 -1.93 -24.61
N VAL A 128 -12.37 -2.84 -23.86
CA VAL A 128 -13.71 -3.28 -24.21
C VAL A 128 -14.70 -2.13 -24.46
N PRO A 129 -14.67 -1.01 -23.72
CA PRO A 129 -15.54 0.13 -24.02
C PRO A 129 -15.36 0.72 -25.43
N PHE A 130 -14.23 0.43 -26.09
CA PHE A 130 -13.94 0.88 -27.45
C PHE A 130 -14.51 -0.05 -28.54
N TYR A 131 -15.07 -1.21 -28.15
CA TYR A 131 -15.58 -2.22 -29.07
C TYR A 131 -17.08 -2.08 -29.35
N ASP A 132 -17.68 -0.89 -29.20
CA ASP A 132 -19.12 -0.66 -29.31
C ASP A 132 -19.70 -1.08 -30.69
N GLU A 133 -18.87 -1.17 -31.73
CA GLU A 133 -19.30 -1.53 -33.10
C GLU A 133 -19.13 -3.01 -33.42
N ILE A 134 -18.54 -3.83 -32.51
CA ILE A 134 -18.34 -5.27 -32.74
C ILE A 134 -18.84 -6.10 -31.56
N ASN A 135 -19.72 -7.01 -31.87
CA ASN A 135 -20.09 -8.07 -30.97
C ASN A 135 -19.02 -9.19 -31.01
N ILE A 136 -17.98 -9.08 -30.16
CA ILE A 136 -16.99 -10.14 -29.98
C ILE A 136 -17.71 -11.31 -29.31
N GLU A 137 -17.95 -12.39 -30.05
CA GLU A 137 -18.61 -13.58 -29.54
C GLU A 137 -17.87 -14.18 -28.32
N LYS A 138 -18.63 -14.72 -27.36
CA LYS A 138 -18.08 -15.29 -26.11
C LYS A 138 -16.98 -16.33 -26.34
N ASN A 139 -17.11 -17.15 -27.40
CA ASN A 139 -16.14 -18.18 -27.77
C ASN A 139 -14.79 -17.60 -28.22
N MET A 140 -14.75 -16.41 -28.82
CA MET A 140 -13.51 -15.76 -29.26
C MET A 140 -12.61 -15.35 -28.09
N TRP A 141 -13.18 -14.96 -26.94
CA TRP A 141 -12.40 -14.56 -25.76
C TRP A 141 -11.50 -15.68 -25.21
N ASN A 142 -11.96 -16.91 -25.32
CA ASN A 142 -11.25 -18.10 -24.85
C ASN A 142 -10.55 -18.87 -25.98
N GLY A 143 -10.69 -18.39 -27.22
CA GLY A 143 -10.09 -18.99 -28.42
C GLY A 143 -8.68 -18.51 -28.73
N SER A 144 -8.28 -18.66 -29.97
CA SER A 144 -6.97 -18.24 -30.48
C SER A 144 -6.79 -16.73 -30.33
N LYS A 145 -5.71 -16.31 -29.64
CA LYS A 145 -5.37 -14.89 -29.49
C LYS A 145 -5.05 -14.21 -30.82
N GLN A 146 -4.58 -14.95 -31.80
CA GLN A 146 -4.35 -14.43 -33.16
C GLN A 146 -5.67 -14.05 -33.85
N ILE A 147 -6.71 -14.87 -33.69
CA ILE A 147 -8.04 -14.57 -34.24
C ILE A 147 -8.66 -13.38 -33.49
N LEU A 148 -8.63 -13.43 -32.15
CA LEU A 148 -9.16 -12.36 -31.31
C LEU A 148 -8.54 -11.00 -31.63
N THR A 149 -7.22 -10.93 -31.72
CA THR A 149 -6.51 -9.67 -32.02
C THR A 149 -6.77 -9.16 -33.43
N ARG A 150 -6.94 -10.07 -34.40
CA ARG A 150 -7.35 -9.68 -35.76
C ARG A 150 -8.72 -9.02 -35.77
N GLU A 151 -9.69 -9.56 -35.04
CA GLU A 151 -11.02 -8.95 -34.95
C GLU A 151 -10.99 -7.62 -34.19
N ILE A 152 -10.22 -7.55 -33.08
CA ILE A 152 -10.04 -6.30 -32.36
C ILE A 152 -9.40 -5.24 -33.27
N ASN A 153 -8.33 -5.57 -33.98
CA ASN A 153 -7.63 -4.62 -34.84
C ASN A 153 -8.43 -4.13 -36.07
N ARG A 154 -9.54 -4.78 -36.39
CA ARG A 154 -10.48 -4.29 -37.43
C ARG A 154 -11.26 -3.07 -36.97
N GLN A 155 -11.31 -2.83 -35.63
CA GLN A 155 -11.96 -1.65 -35.09
C GLN A 155 -11.22 -0.37 -35.48
N LYS A 156 -11.96 0.69 -35.66
CA LYS A 156 -11.42 2.04 -35.79
C LYS A 156 -11.42 2.69 -34.42
N ARG A 157 -10.44 3.56 -34.16
CA ARG A 157 -10.38 4.39 -32.95
C ARG A 157 -10.11 3.65 -31.64
N LEU A 158 -9.35 2.56 -31.70
CA LEU A 158 -8.84 1.91 -30.50
C LEU A 158 -7.79 2.79 -29.80
N MET A 159 -7.62 2.62 -28.50
CA MET A 159 -6.53 3.25 -27.77
C MET A 159 -5.17 2.66 -28.16
N TYR A 160 -5.12 1.35 -28.42
CA TYR A 160 -3.93 0.66 -28.95
C TYR A 160 -4.33 -0.53 -29.84
N TYR A 161 -3.41 -0.90 -30.73
CA TYR A 161 -3.52 -2.01 -31.66
C TYR A 161 -2.48 -3.09 -31.33
N PHE A 162 -2.77 -4.36 -31.67
CA PHE A 162 -1.84 -5.46 -31.51
C PHE A 162 -1.01 -5.62 -32.78
N PHE A 163 0.30 -5.56 -32.67
CA PHE A 163 1.21 -5.54 -33.81
C PHE A 163 1.88 -6.89 -34.09
N LEU A 164 2.38 -7.52 -33.04
CA LEU A 164 3.02 -8.84 -33.07
C LEU A 164 2.37 -9.73 -32.01
N ILE A 165 2.05 -10.97 -32.34
CA ILE A 165 1.48 -11.91 -31.40
C ILE A 165 2.49 -13.02 -31.11
N SER A 166 3.17 -12.94 -29.97
CA SER A 166 4.25 -13.83 -29.56
C SER A 166 4.35 -13.98 -28.03
N GLY A 167 3.28 -14.48 -27.38
CA GLY A 167 3.28 -14.62 -25.91
C GLY A 167 3.63 -13.32 -25.20
N LEU A 168 4.65 -13.34 -24.32
CA LEU A 168 5.16 -12.13 -23.62
C LEU A 168 5.79 -11.13 -24.59
N GLY A 169 6.32 -11.57 -25.72
CA GLY A 169 6.84 -10.69 -26.77
C GLY A 169 5.75 -10.08 -27.67
N THR A 170 4.47 -10.26 -27.35
CA THR A 170 3.37 -9.58 -28.05
C THR A 170 3.52 -8.07 -27.92
N VAL A 171 3.47 -7.35 -29.05
CA VAL A 171 3.63 -5.89 -29.08
C VAL A 171 2.29 -5.22 -29.25
N ILE A 172 2.02 -4.19 -28.45
CA ILE A 172 0.97 -3.22 -28.67
C ILE A 172 1.56 -1.91 -29.21
N GLU A 173 0.80 -1.20 -30.00
CA GLU A 173 1.08 0.14 -30.48
C GLU A 173 -0.07 1.06 -30.10
N VAL A 174 0.23 2.07 -29.28
CA VAL A 174 -0.74 3.09 -28.89
C VAL A 174 -1.00 3.99 -30.10
N ASP A 175 -2.28 4.23 -30.41
CA ASP A 175 -2.68 5.13 -31.50
C ASP A 175 -2.12 6.53 -31.29
N SER A 176 -1.69 7.20 -32.34
CA SER A 176 -1.00 8.49 -32.25
C SER A 176 -1.81 9.59 -31.57
N LEU A 177 -3.12 9.68 -31.87
CA LEU A 177 -4.00 10.67 -31.23
C LEU A 177 -4.19 10.34 -29.73
N TRP A 178 -4.32 9.05 -29.41
CA TRP A 178 -4.36 8.62 -28.03
C TRP A 178 -3.03 8.83 -27.30
N ALA A 179 -1.89 8.58 -27.95
CA ALA A 179 -0.58 8.84 -27.35
C ALA A 179 -0.42 10.33 -26.98
N GLU A 180 -0.74 11.23 -27.91
CA GLU A 180 -0.72 12.67 -27.65
C GLU A 180 -1.65 13.04 -26.48
N TYR A 181 -2.88 12.53 -26.45
CA TYR A 181 -3.83 12.80 -25.39
C TYR A 181 -3.34 12.27 -24.02
N LEU A 182 -2.84 11.03 -23.99
CA LEU A 182 -2.32 10.41 -22.78
C LEU A 182 -1.09 11.18 -22.23
N CYS A 183 -0.17 11.62 -23.11
CA CYS A 183 0.99 12.42 -22.72
C CYS A 183 0.57 13.79 -22.18
N ARG A 184 -0.31 14.49 -22.90
CA ARG A 184 -0.79 15.82 -22.50
C ARG A 184 -1.51 15.84 -21.17
N HIS A 185 -2.25 14.79 -20.83
CA HIS A 185 -3.07 14.69 -19.62
C HIS A 185 -2.56 13.68 -18.62
N LYS A 186 -1.29 13.28 -18.70
CA LYS A 186 -0.67 12.19 -17.95
C LYS A 186 -0.95 12.26 -16.46
N GLU A 187 -0.72 13.39 -15.82
CA GLU A 187 -0.89 13.54 -14.38
C GLU A 187 -2.36 13.44 -13.93
N ILE A 188 -3.28 14.00 -14.71
CA ILE A 188 -4.72 13.91 -14.44
C ILE A 188 -5.18 12.45 -14.57
N LEU A 189 -4.71 11.74 -15.60
CA LEU A 189 -5.08 10.33 -15.85
C LEU A 189 -4.48 9.39 -14.81
N LYS A 190 -3.25 9.66 -14.35
CA LYS A 190 -2.65 8.94 -13.21
C LYS A 190 -3.50 9.11 -11.95
N ALA A 191 -3.79 10.36 -11.58
CA ALA A 191 -4.60 10.66 -10.40
C ALA A 191 -6.00 10.01 -10.47
N TRP A 192 -6.65 10.07 -11.65
CA TRP A 192 -7.92 9.39 -11.88
C TRP A 192 -7.81 7.87 -11.71
N THR A 193 -6.78 7.26 -12.28
CA THR A 193 -6.55 5.81 -12.19
C THR A 193 -6.25 5.39 -10.76
N GLN A 194 -5.42 6.15 -10.04
CA GLN A 194 -5.15 5.92 -8.61
C GLN A 194 -6.42 6.02 -7.77
N LEU A 195 -7.26 7.04 -7.99
CA LEU A 195 -8.54 7.15 -7.29
C LEU A 195 -9.43 5.92 -7.53
N LYS A 196 -9.51 5.43 -8.77
CA LYS A 196 -10.28 4.22 -9.10
C LYS A 196 -9.68 2.96 -8.49
N LEU A 197 -8.35 2.85 -8.46
CA LEU A 197 -7.64 1.75 -7.79
C LEU A 197 -7.88 1.78 -6.28
N ILE A 198 -7.80 2.93 -5.62
CA ILE A 198 -8.11 3.09 -4.19
C ILE A 198 -9.52 2.61 -3.88
N GLN A 199 -10.53 3.05 -4.64
CA GLN A 199 -11.92 2.62 -4.47
C GLN A 199 -12.08 1.10 -4.64
N TYR A 200 -11.40 0.52 -5.62
CA TYR A 200 -11.38 -0.93 -5.85
C TYR A 200 -10.72 -1.67 -4.68
N LEU A 201 -9.51 -1.27 -4.29
CA LEU A 201 -8.75 -1.91 -3.20
C LEU A 201 -9.46 -1.78 -1.86
N GLN A 202 -10.15 -0.65 -1.57
CA GLN A 202 -10.93 -0.49 -0.35
C GLN A 202 -12.07 -1.53 -0.28
N ASN A 203 -12.72 -1.82 -1.41
CA ASN A 203 -13.74 -2.86 -1.48
C ASN A 203 -13.17 -4.29 -1.30
N LYS A 204 -11.90 -4.52 -1.66
CA LYS A 204 -11.23 -5.82 -1.48
C LYS A 204 -10.61 -5.98 -0.09
N ASN A 205 -10.32 -4.88 0.59
CA ASN A 205 -9.68 -4.82 1.90
C ASN A 205 -10.52 -3.96 2.87
N PRO A 206 -11.77 -4.33 3.18
CA PRO A 206 -12.70 -3.46 3.91
C PRO A 206 -12.22 -3.12 5.33
N SER A 207 -11.42 -4.00 5.95
CA SER A 207 -10.89 -3.81 7.31
C SER A 207 -9.57 -3.01 7.34
N VAL A 208 -8.97 -2.71 6.18
CA VAL A 208 -7.69 -2.00 6.11
C VAL A 208 -7.93 -0.50 5.97
N PRO A 209 -7.49 0.32 6.94
CA PRO A 209 -7.61 1.76 6.86
C PRO A 209 -6.57 2.36 5.91
N GLY A 210 -6.79 3.58 5.44
CA GLY A 210 -5.78 4.39 4.75
C GLY A 210 -5.23 3.78 3.46
N ILE A 211 -6.06 3.14 2.62
CA ILE A 211 -5.60 2.51 1.36
C ILE A 211 -4.82 3.49 0.49
N ALA A 212 -5.19 4.78 0.50
CA ALA A 212 -4.50 5.79 -0.31
C ALA A 212 -3.01 5.92 0.04
N ASP A 213 -2.68 5.78 1.32
CA ASP A 213 -1.31 5.92 1.85
C ASP A 213 -0.48 4.63 1.72
N LYS A 214 -1.07 3.58 1.14
CA LYS A 214 -0.47 2.24 0.98
C LYS A 214 -0.13 1.88 -0.46
N LEU A 215 -0.39 2.77 -1.41
CA LEU A 215 -0.07 2.52 -2.81
C LEU A 215 1.43 2.61 -3.08
N GLU A 216 2.11 3.52 -2.39
CA GLU A 216 3.54 3.79 -2.54
C GLU A 216 4.16 4.01 -1.15
N ALA A 217 5.46 3.75 -1.03
CA ALA A 217 6.18 4.03 0.21
C ALA A 217 6.16 5.54 0.51
N PRO A 218 5.86 5.95 1.75
CA PRO A 218 5.84 7.37 2.12
C PRO A 218 7.26 7.95 2.04
N GLU A 219 7.41 9.13 1.44
CA GLU A 219 8.70 9.84 1.34
C GLU A 219 9.25 10.21 2.73
N SER A 220 8.40 10.63 3.66
CA SER A 220 8.77 10.94 5.04
C SER A 220 7.57 10.91 5.97
N ARG A 221 7.81 10.59 7.24
CA ARG A 221 6.83 10.69 8.33
C ARG A 221 7.33 11.68 9.38
N ASN A 222 6.46 12.57 9.85
CA ASN A 222 6.84 13.59 10.81
C ASN A 222 6.31 13.27 12.21
N ILE A 223 7.02 12.42 12.94
CA ILE A 223 6.74 12.07 14.35
C ILE A 223 7.70 12.79 15.32
N GLU A 224 8.41 13.84 14.85
CA GLU A 224 9.40 14.55 15.68
C GLU A 224 8.77 15.23 16.90
N ARG A 225 7.51 15.69 16.80
CA ARG A 225 6.78 16.27 17.94
C ARG A 225 6.53 15.23 19.03
N VAL A 226 6.14 14.02 18.65
CA VAL A 226 5.92 12.90 19.58
C VAL A 226 7.25 12.49 20.21
N ARG A 227 8.33 12.47 19.43
CA ARG A 227 9.68 12.22 19.97
C ARG A 227 10.10 13.26 21.02
N LYS A 228 9.84 14.55 20.80
CA LYS A 228 10.10 15.61 21.76
C LYS A 228 9.29 15.45 23.04
N TYR A 229 8.03 15.07 22.93
CA TYR A 229 7.18 14.79 24.07
C TYR A 229 7.74 13.63 24.92
N TRP A 230 8.10 12.53 24.30
CA TRP A 230 8.69 11.41 25.01
C TRP A 230 10.07 11.72 25.61
N LYS A 231 10.90 12.55 24.95
CA LYS A 231 12.15 13.05 25.54
C LYS A 231 11.93 13.83 26.81
N LEU A 232 10.95 14.72 26.83
CA LEU A 232 10.59 15.48 28.03
C LEU A 232 10.15 14.55 29.17
N ILE A 233 9.36 13.50 28.87
CA ILE A 233 8.95 12.52 29.87
C ILE A 233 10.16 11.76 30.42
N ILE A 234 11.07 11.31 29.57
CA ILE A 234 12.30 10.59 29.95
C ILE A 234 13.23 11.48 30.80
N GLU A 235 13.33 12.77 30.49
CA GLU A 235 14.09 13.74 31.29
C GLU A 235 13.56 13.86 32.72
N ILE A 236 12.23 13.84 32.88
CA ILE A 236 11.56 13.93 34.19
C ILE A 236 11.58 12.58 34.93
N GLU A 237 11.45 11.47 34.21
CA GLU A 237 11.46 10.09 34.74
C GLU A 237 12.58 9.26 34.09
N PRO A 238 13.85 9.46 34.53
CA PRO A 238 15.01 8.77 33.93
C PRO A 238 15.02 7.25 34.11
N SER A 239 14.14 6.71 34.94
CA SER A 239 13.99 5.27 35.17
C SER A 239 13.05 4.59 34.19
N LEU A 240 12.48 5.36 33.25
CA LEU A 240 11.51 4.83 32.27
C LEU A 240 12.19 3.78 31.40
N LYS A 241 11.52 2.65 31.25
CA LYS A 241 11.96 1.53 30.42
C LYS A 241 11.10 1.39 29.19
N ASP A 242 11.69 0.84 28.13
CA ASP A 242 10.90 0.42 26.97
C ASP A 242 10.01 -0.78 27.30
N ILE A 243 9.00 -1.01 26.48
CA ILE A 243 8.00 -2.06 26.72
C ILE A 243 8.45 -3.45 26.28
N TYR A 244 9.53 -3.54 25.49
CA TYR A 244 9.95 -4.80 24.84
C TYR A 244 11.08 -5.52 25.55
N GLY A 245 12.17 -4.80 25.83
CA GLY A 245 13.38 -5.38 26.42
C GLY A 245 13.67 -4.91 27.83
N GLU A 246 12.78 -4.12 28.43
CA GLU A 246 12.97 -3.46 29.71
C GLU A 246 14.28 -2.62 29.78
N VAL A 247 14.72 -2.14 28.62
CA VAL A 247 15.92 -1.28 28.51
C VAL A 247 15.57 0.12 28.98
N THR A 248 16.40 0.70 29.84
CA THR A 248 16.24 2.10 30.27
C THR A 248 16.39 3.03 29.07
N LEU A 249 15.39 3.89 28.89
CA LEU A 249 15.35 4.83 27.77
C LEU A 249 16.23 6.04 28.07
N GLY A 250 16.95 6.53 27.05
CA GLY A 250 17.77 7.72 27.13
C GLY A 250 17.48 8.66 25.96
N GLU A 251 17.67 9.94 26.13
CA GLU A 251 17.35 10.97 25.13
C GLU A 251 18.07 10.77 23.78
N GLU A 252 19.29 10.21 23.80
CA GLU A 252 20.10 10.05 22.58
C GLU A 252 19.72 8.82 21.75
N ASN A 253 19.21 7.76 22.38
CA ASN A 253 18.92 6.49 21.72
C ASN A 253 17.43 6.27 21.43
N ILE A 254 16.58 7.19 21.84
CA ILE A 254 15.13 7.09 21.68
C ILE A 254 14.70 7.04 20.20
N SER A 255 13.85 6.09 19.89
CA SER A 255 13.00 6.03 18.72
C SER A 255 11.54 6.03 19.17
N VAL A 256 10.63 6.47 18.32
CA VAL A 256 9.19 6.31 18.53
C VAL A 256 8.73 5.18 17.63
N ASP A 257 8.06 4.21 18.21
CA ASP A 257 7.50 3.05 17.53
C ASP A 257 5.97 3.09 17.52
N HIS A 258 5.36 2.42 16.54
CA HIS A 258 3.94 2.14 16.48
C HIS A 258 3.66 0.76 17.08
N PHE A 259 2.86 0.66 18.12
CA PHE A 259 2.49 -0.64 18.67
C PHE A 259 1.80 -1.52 17.63
N VAL A 260 0.77 -1.01 16.97
CA VAL A 260 0.24 -1.59 15.73
C VAL A 260 0.96 -0.94 14.55
N PRO A 261 1.63 -1.70 13.67
CA PRO A 261 2.47 -1.14 12.61
C PRO A 261 1.80 -0.07 11.77
N TRP A 262 2.54 0.98 11.44
CA TRP A 262 2.06 2.06 10.58
C TRP A 262 1.55 1.53 9.22
N GLN A 263 2.18 0.53 8.68
CA GLN A 263 1.79 -0.13 7.43
C GLN A 263 0.36 -0.68 7.45
N TYR A 264 -0.16 -0.95 8.67
CA TYR A 264 -1.56 -1.29 8.85
C TYR A 264 -2.42 -0.06 9.10
N VAL A 265 -2.07 0.78 10.09
CA VAL A 265 -2.95 1.88 10.54
C VAL A 265 -2.93 3.09 9.61
N ALA A 266 -1.80 3.38 8.94
CA ALA A 266 -1.57 4.54 8.07
C ALA A 266 -1.87 5.90 8.76
N HIS A 267 -1.64 5.99 10.06
CA HIS A 267 -1.78 7.22 10.82
C HIS A 267 -0.85 7.24 12.04
N ASP A 268 -0.59 8.43 12.58
CA ASP A 268 0.31 8.68 13.70
C ASP A 268 -0.48 9.15 14.94
N GLU A 269 -1.49 8.37 15.37
CA GLU A 269 -2.27 8.64 16.58
C GLU A 269 -1.46 8.31 17.84
N LEU A 270 -1.50 9.20 18.85
CA LEU A 270 -0.67 9.14 20.04
C LEU A 270 -0.82 7.83 20.85
N TRP A 271 -2.05 7.29 20.94
CA TRP A 271 -2.33 6.05 21.64
C TRP A 271 -1.62 4.80 21.07
N ASN A 272 -1.04 4.94 19.87
CA ASN A 272 -0.28 3.90 19.17
C ASN A 272 1.22 4.17 19.12
N LEU A 273 1.70 5.29 19.70
CA LEU A 273 3.06 5.79 19.57
C LEU A 273 3.79 5.83 20.91
N HIS A 274 4.74 4.95 21.10
CA HIS A 274 5.49 4.81 22.36
C HIS A 274 6.99 4.85 22.13
N PRO A 275 7.78 5.21 23.15
CA PRO A 275 9.23 5.26 23.06
C PRO A 275 9.84 3.87 23.16
N THR A 276 10.87 3.64 22.37
CA THR A 276 11.74 2.47 22.43
C THR A 276 13.15 2.86 21.97
N THR A 277 14.07 1.90 21.82
CA THR A 277 15.40 2.17 21.24
C THR A 277 15.38 1.96 19.72
N LYS A 278 16.34 2.59 19.02
CA LYS A 278 16.46 2.42 17.56
C LYS A 278 16.68 0.98 17.13
N SER A 279 17.47 0.22 17.92
CA SER A 279 17.76 -1.20 17.62
C SER A 279 16.51 -2.08 17.75
N ILE A 280 15.74 -1.90 18.83
CA ILE A 280 14.50 -2.67 19.07
C ILE A 280 13.46 -2.31 18.02
N ASN A 281 13.25 -1.02 17.72
CA ASN A 281 12.34 -0.58 16.68
C ASN A 281 12.70 -1.18 15.30
N SER A 282 14.00 -1.19 14.96
CA SER A 282 14.45 -1.80 13.71
C SER A 282 14.23 -3.32 13.69
N SER A 283 14.42 -4.01 14.82
CA SER A 283 14.16 -5.46 14.93
C SER A 283 12.68 -5.79 14.79
N LYS A 284 11.80 -4.99 15.41
CA LYS A 284 10.35 -5.17 15.29
C LYS A 284 9.85 -4.88 13.87
N SER A 285 10.38 -3.85 13.23
CA SER A 285 9.98 -3.44 11.88
C SER A 285 8.45 -3.29 11.75
N ASN A 286 7.82 -3.91 10.74
CA ASN A 286 6.38 -3.88 10.51
C ASN A 286 5.63 -5.06 11.16
N SER A 287 6.23 -5.75 12.14
CA SER A 287 5.60 -6.86 12.83
C SER A 287 4.72 -6.40 14.00
N LEU A 288 3.72 -7.21 14.38
CA LEU A 288 2.90 -7.00 15.57
C LEU A 288 3.65 -7.49 16.81
N PRO A 289 3.81 -6.67 17.87
CA PRO A 289 4.36 -7.16 19.13
C PRO A 289 3.39 -8.16 19.79
N SER A 290 3.90 -9.20 20.46
CA SER A 290 3.06 -10.15 21.16
C SER A 290 2.13 -9.43 22.14
N TRP A 291 0.80 -9.61 21.95
CA TRP A 291 -0.21 -8.96 22.79
C TRP A 291 -0.06 -9.35 24.26
N THR A 292 0.13 -10.62 24.53
CA THR A 292 0.20 -11.15 25.89
C THR A 292 1.43 -10.67 26.65
N LEU A 293 2.53 -10.41 25.95
CA LEU A 293 3.77 -9.95 26.56
C LEU A 293 3.85 -8.43 26.70
N TYR A 294 3.34 -7.69 25.71
CA TYR A 294 3.70 -6.26 25.57
C TYR A 294 2.54 -5.30 25.75
N PHE A 295 1.28 -5.72 25.68
CA PHE A 295 0.17 -4.79 25.88
C PHE A 295 0.14 -4.23 27.31
N ARG A 296 0.33 -5.07 28.33
CA ARG A 296 0.34 -4.60 29.72
C ARG A 296 1.49 -3.61 29.98
N PRO A 297 2.75 -3.89 29.58
CA PRO A 297 3.83 -2.90 29.62
C PRO A 297 3.51 -1.59 28.90
N LEU A 298 2.87 -1.65 27.70
CA LEU A 298 2.41 -0.44 27.01
C LEU A 298 1.43 0.37 27.85
N GLY A 299 0.42 -0.29 28.42
CA GLY A 299 -0.57 0.36 29.28
C GLY A 299 0.05 1.04 30.49
N GLU A 300 1.05 0.41 31.12
CA GLU A 300 1.79 0.99 32.24
C GLU A 300 2.62 2.22 31.83
N LEU A 301 3.32 2.13 30.71
CA LEU A 301 4.12 3.23 30.16
C LEU A 301 3.24 4.44 29.81
N GLU A 302 2.16 4.21 29.08
CA GLU A 302 1.20 5.25 28.69
C GLU A 302 0.51 5.88 29.90
N TYR A 303 0.18 5.10 30.93
CA TYR A 303 -0.37 5.61 32.16
C TYR A 303 0.61 6.50 32.94
N GLN A 304 1.91 6.15 32.97
CA GLN A 304 2.94 7.00 33.58
C GLN A 304 3.01 8.36 32.88
N ALA A 305 2.98 8.38 31.55
CA ALA A 305 2.95 9.62 30.78
C ALA A 305 1.67 10.44 31.04
N TYR A 306 0.50 9.75 31.13
CA TYR A 306 -0.77 10.36 31.48
C TYR A 306 -0.75 10.97 32.89
N GLU A 307 -0.21 10.27 33.88
CA GLU A 307 -0.10 10.75 35.26
C GLU A 307 0.83 11.96 35.36
N LEU A 308 1.98 11.93 34.67
CA LEU A 308 2.89 13.07 34.57
C LEU A 308 2.22 14.31 33.96
N LYS A 309 1.41 14.15 32.91
CA LYS A 309 0.60 15.24 32.35
C LYS A 309 -0.27 15.92 33.42
N SER A 310 -0.80 15.16 34.39
CA SER A 310 -1.65 15.69 35.44
C SER A 310 -0.88 16.40 36.55
N ARG A 311 0.40 16.09 36.72
CA ARG A 311 1.25 16.59 37.83
C ARG A 311 2.27 17.64 37.40
N ASN A 312 2.57 17.74 36.10
CA ASN A 312 3.60 18.59 35.55
C ASN A 312 3.05 19.51 34.44
N GLU A 313 3.07 20.81 34.69
CA GLU A 313 2.50 21.80 33.78
C GLU A 313 3.23 21.82 32.42
N THR A 314 4.55 21.63 32.38
CA THR A 314 5.32 21.58 31.13
C THR A 314 4.90 20.39 30.27
N VAL A 315 4.73 19.21 30.89
CA VAL A 315 4.23 18.03 30.21
C VAL A 315 2.80 18.23 29.71
N ALA A 316 1.92 18.85 30.51
CA ALA A 316 0.56 19.18 30.11
C ALA A 316 0.51 20.11 28.88
N GLN A 317 1.35 21.16 28.86
CA GLN A 317 1.44 22.07 27.72
C GLN A 317 1.97 21.38 26.46
N GLU A 318 2.99 20.52 26.59
CA GLU A 318 3.52 19.77 25.43
C GLU A 318 2.50 18.74 24.95
N PHE A 319 1.79 18.03 25.85
CA PHE A 319 0.68 17.17 25.49
C PHE A 319 -0.40 17.88 24.67
N GLN A 320 -0.81 19.09 25.07
CA GLN A 320 -1.81 19.86 24.30
C GLN A 320 -1.33 20.19 22.90
N LYS A 321 -0.03 20.47 22.71
CA LYS A 321 0.53 20.74 21.38
C LYS A 321 0.50 19.49 20.48
N ILE A 322 0.91 18.33 21.01
CA ILE A 322 0.92 17.11 20.22
C ILE A 322 -0.50 16.57 19.94
N ALA A 323 -1.42 16.75 20.92
CA ALA A 323 -2.80 16.33 20.78
C ALA A 323 -3.54 16.98 19.60
N LEU A 324 -3.13 18.19 19.19
CA LEU A 324 -3.67 18.87 18.00
C LEU A 324 -3.39 18.12 16.69
N TYR A 325 -2.34 17.31 16.64
CA TYR A 325 -1.88 16.63 15.42
C TYR A 325 -1.95 15.11 15.49
N HIS A 326 -1.97 14.57 16.72
CA HIS A 326 -1.84 13.13 16.97
C HIS A 326 -2.98 12.56 17.83
N LEU A 327 -4.06 13.31 18.03
CA LEU A 327 -5.32 12.85 18.63
C LEU A 327 -6.50 13.43 17.85
N ASN A 328 -6.73 12.89 16.67
CA ASN A 328 -7.73 13.39 15.73
C ASN A 328 -9.14 12.81 16.01
N ASN A 329 -9.24 11.74 16.79
CA ASN A 329 -10.51 11.19 17.22
C ASN A 329 -10.96 11.81 18.55
N GLN A 330 -12.00 12.65 18.50
CA GLN A 330 -12.52 13.36 19.67
C GLN A 330 -13.04 12.41 20.77
N GLU A 331 -13.61 11.27 20.38
CA GLU A 331 -14.14 10.31 21.34
C GLU A 331 -12.99 9.60 22.09
N ILE A 332 -11.93 9.20 21.39
CA ILE A 332 -10.73 8.64 22.00
C ILE A 332 -10.10 9.68 22.93
N ARG A 333 -9.95 10.93 22.46
CA ARG A 333 -9.41 12.02 23.28
C ARG A 333 -10.20 12.21 24.58
N ASN A 334 -11.53 12.25 24.51
CA ASN A 334 -12.39 12.49 25.66
C ASN A 334 -12.48 11.31 26.62
N ARG A 335 -12.31 10.07 26.12
CA ARG A 335 -12.41 8.86 26.94
C ARG A 335 -11.08 8.44 27.51
N LEU A 336 -10.05 8.29 26.65
CA LEU A 336 -8.74 7.77 27.06
C LEU A 336 -7.92 8.80 27.82
N TYR A 337 -8.01 10.09 27.44
CA TYR A 337 -7.24 11.16 28.06
C TYR A 337 -8.09 12.12 28.94
N ALA A 338 -9.25 11.62 29.42
CA ALA A 338 -10.06 12.34 30.40
C ALA A 338 -9.26 12.54 31.70
N ASP A 339 -9.52 13.63 32.42
CA ASP A 339 -8.82 13.87 33.68
C ASP A 339 -9.32 12.96 34.81
N GLY A 340 -8.43 12.59 35.73
CA GLY A 340 -8.74 11.84 36.93
C GLY A 340 -8.98 10.33 36.75
N LEU A 341 -8.50 9.73 35.66
CA LEU A 341 -8.56 8.29 35.50
C LEU A 341 -7.54 7.59 36.42
N ASP A 342 -8.00 6.56 37.11
CA ASP A 342 -7.09 5.63 37.78
C ASP A 342 -6.41 4.70 36.76
N ARG A 343 -5.34 4.06 37.21
CA ARG A 343 -4.47 3.21 36.39
C ARG A 343 -5.24 2.09 35.70
N GLN A 344 -6.10 1.41 36.41
CA GLN A 344 -6.82 0.27 35.85
C GLN A 344 -7.81 0.72 34.76
N THR A 345 -8.57 1.77 35.05
CA THR A 345 -9.52 2.36 34.11
C THR A 345 -8.83 2.89 32.85
N PHE A 346 -7.66 3.53 32.98
CA PHE A 346 -6.89 4.02 31.84
C PHE A 346 -6.45 2.85 30.93
N ILE A 347 -5.85 1.79 31.51
CA ILE A 347 -5.37 0.64 30.74
C ILE A 347 -6.52 -0.10 30.05
N GLU A 348 -7.67 -0.26 30.72
CA GLU A 348 -8.86 -0.86 30.12
C GLU A 348 -9.38 -0.03 28.92
N ARG A 349 -9.38 1.30 29.04
CA ARG A 349 -9.77 2.17 27.94
C ARG A 349 -8.77 2.13 26.78
N LEU A 350 -7.47 2.05 27.08
CA LEU A 350 -6.44 1.88 26.07
C LEU A 350 -6.62 0.53 25.35
N GLU A 351 -6.91 -0.56 26.09
CA GLU A 351 -7.22 -1.86 25.50
C GLU A 351 -8.38 -1.79 24.52
N HIS A 352 -9.47 -1.13 24.89
CA HIS A 352 -10.63 -0.97 24.02
C HIS A 352 -10.33 -0.20 22.71
N VAL A 353 -9.32 0.66 22.72
CA VAL A 353 -8.87 1.37 21.51
C VAL A 353 -7.92 0.53 20.66
N VAL A 354 -6.90 -0.08 21.31
CA VAL A 354 -5.80 -0.75 20.60
C VAL A 354 -6.19 -2.14 20.10
N LYS A 355 -6.91 -2.92 20.92
CA LYS A 355 -7.17 -4.34 20.64
C LYS A 355 -7.92 -4.61 19.33
N PRO A 356 -9.01 -3.89 19.00
CA PRO A 356 -9.70 -4.10 17.73
C PRO A 356 -8.82 -3.83 16.51
N VAL A 357 -7.95 -2.83 16.62
CA VAL A 357 -7.00 -2.45 15.55
C VAL A 357 -5.90 -3.51 15.43
N TYR A 358 -5.38 -3.99 16.56
CA TYR A 358 -4.39 -5.07 16.63
C TYR A 358 -4.92 -6.38 16.01
N GLU A 359 -6.12 -6.84 16.43
CA GLU A 359 -6.74 -8.06 15.91
C GLU A 359 -7.03 -7.96 14.41
N SER A 360 -7.43 -6.78 13.95
CA SER A 360 -7.66 -6.53 12.52
C SER A 360 -6.36 -6.57 11.71
N ALA A 361 -5.26 -6.04 12.25
CA ALA A 361 -3.94 -6.15 11.64
C ALA A 361 -3.44 -7.61 11.58
N GLN A 362 -3.69 -8.38 12.64
CA GLN A 362 -3.36 -9.80 12.67
C GLN A 362 -4.13 -10.57 11.58
N MET A 363 -5.43 -10.30 11.41
CA MET A 363 -6.24 -10.89 10.33
C MET A 363 -5.77 -10.44 8.94
N ALA A 364 -5.16 -9.27 8.81
CA ALA A 364 -4.55 -8.79 7.57
C ALA A 364 -3.19 -9.45 7.26
N GLY A 365 -2.68 -10.32 8.13
CA GLY A 365 -1.47 -11.11 7.89
C GLY A 365 -0.19 -10.52 8.48
N PHE A 366 -0.27 -9.49 9.32
CA PHE A 366 0.89 -9.01 10.07
C PHE A 366 1.32 -10.05 11.11
N LYS A 367 2.61 -10.43 11.06
CA LYS A 367 3.15 -11.51 11.90
C LYS A 367 3.43 -11.03 13.32
N GLU A 368 3.20 -11.91 14.30
CA GLU A 368 3.57 -11.64 15.68
C GLU A 368 5.10 -11.66 15.85
N TRP A 369 5.58 -10.72 16.69
CA TRP A 369 6.99 -10.55 17.01
C TRP A 369 7.21 -10.55 18.51
N VAL A 370 8.32 -11.15 18.93
CA VAL A 370 8.82 -11.17 20.30
C VAL A 370 10.27 -10.74 20.28
N TYR A 371 10.66 -9.85 21.20
CA TYR A 371 12.04 -9.43 21.34
C TYR A 371 12.91 -10.55 21.91
N ASP A 372 13.96 -10.91 21.21
CA ASP A 372 14.89 -12.00 21.54
C ASP A 372 16.17 -11.54 22.27
N GLY A 373 16.21 -10.30 22.78
CA GLY A 373 17.38 -9.74 23.45
C GLY A 373 18.52 -9.36 22.51
N GLY A 374 18.24 -9.20 21.20
CA GLY A 374 19.23 -8.80 20.20
C GLY A 374 20.15 -9.94 19.73
N LYS A 375 19.76 -11.18 19.95
CA LYS A 375 20.43 -12.32 19.33
C LYS A 375 20.07 -12.36 17.84
N SER A 376 20.99 -11.94 16.98
CA SER A 376 20.88 -12.21 15.55
C SER A 376 20.82 -13.71 15.31
N ILE A 377 19.72 -14.19 14.73
CA ILE A 377 19.63 -15.56 14.19
C ILE A 377 20.28 -15.56 12.82
#